data_244933dcce7a41a3572afbe0ac83379b
#
_entry.id   244933dcce7a41a3572afbe0ac83379b
#
_cell.length_a   1.000
_cell.length_b   1.000
_cell.length_c   1.000
_cell.angle_alpha   90.00
_cell.angle_beta   90.00
_cell.angle_gamma   90.00
#
_symmetry.space_group_name_H-M   'P 1'
#
loop_
_entity.id
_entity.type
_entity.pdbx_description
1 polymer ?
#
loop_
_entity_poly.entity_id
_entity_poly.type
_entity_poly.pdbx_seq_one_letter_code
_entity_poly.pdbx_strand_id
1 'polypeptide(L)'
;MASNVVVIGTQWGDEGKGKVVDWLTDHAQGVVRFQGGHNAGHTLVISGRKQILRLIPSGILREGVSCYIGNGVVLSPTALLQEIAELESVGVSVRSRLKISDACPLILAYHVAIDQAREAAKGSEKLGTTGRGIGPAYEDKVARRAIRLQDLFVPNRFEEKLREVLHFHNFVLEHYLKAKPVDFQKTLDETLALREQLAPMIADVPRALYDAHRAGKNLLFEGAQGTLLDIDHGTYPFVTSSNCVAGAAAAGAGVGPQMLHYVLGITKAYTTRVGSGPFPTELDDDIGEQLRTRGKEFGSVTGRPRRCGWFDAAALKRSVQINGVSGLCITKLDVLDGVEALQVGVGYNLGGERIDILPSGADASASCEPIYEEIPGWTQSTVGITRYGDLPANARNYLKRIEQACGVPVDMISTGPDRDETIVLRHPFERA
;
A
#
# COMPACT_ATOMS: atom_id res chain seq x y z
N MET A 1 -21.10 -17.75 7.83
CA MET A 1 -21.18 -16.82 6.68
C MET A 1 -19.76 -16.36 6.36
N ALA A 2 -19.42 -16.12 5.08
CA ALA A 2 -18.11 -15.61 4.73
C ALA A 2 -17.82 -14.29 5.45
N SER A 3 -16.60 -14.12 5.94
CA SER A 3 -16.10 -12.87 6.51
C SER A 3 -15.01 -12.32 5.58
N ASN A 4 -15.10 -11.04 5.19
CA ASN A 4 -14.13 -10.42 4.35
C ASN A 4 -13.41 -9.32 5.13
N VAL A 5 -12.09 -9.28 5.00
CA VAL A 5 -11.23 -8.32 5.70
C VAL A 5 -10.53 -7.43 4.68
N VAL A 6 -10.53 -6.13 4.93
CA VAL A 6 -9.73 -5.15 4.17
C VAL A 6 -8.56 -4.73 5.02
N VAL A 7 -7.35 -4.89 4.50
CA VAL A 7 -6.11 -4.46 5.15
C VAL A 7 -5.61 -3.19 4.47
N ILE A 8 -5.50 -2.10 5.22
CA ILE A 8 -5.00 -0.81 4.72
C ILE A 8 -3.87 -0.28 5.60
N GLY A 9 -2.99 0.53 5.02
CA GLY A 9 -2.05 1.35 5.79
C GLY A 9 -2.73 2.63 6.28
N THR A 10 -2.49 3.02 7.51
CA THR A 10 -3.12 4.19 8.13
C THR A 10 -2.25 5.44 8.10
N GLN A 11 -0.97 5.30 7.76
CA GLN A 11 0.05 6.35 7.76
C GLN A 11 0.50 6.66 6.31
N TRP A 12 1.77 6.95 6.08
CA TRP A 12 2.36 7.22 4.76
C TRP A 12 2.97 5.97 4.09
N GLY A 13 2.37 4.80 4.28
CA GLY A 13 2.88 3.54 3.74
C GLY A 13 3.99 2.93 4.60
N ASP A 14 4.49 1.77 4.16
CA ASP A 14 5.58 1.03 4.83
C ASP A 14 5.26 0.61 6.29
N GLU A 15 3.99 0.52 6.65
CA GLU A 15 3.53 0.14 8.01
C GLU A 15 3.77 -1.34 8.34
N GLY A 16 4.29 -2.15 7.41
CA GLY A 16 4.52 -3.58 7.63
C GLY A 16 3.33 -4.47 7.25
N LYS A 17 2.47 -3.98 6.34
CA LYS A 17 1.27 -4.71 5.85
C LYS A 17 1.56 -6.13 5.37
N GLY A 18 2.69 -6.34 4.68
CA GLY A 18 3.02 -7.64 4.09
C GLY A 18 3.01 -8.80 5.11
N LYS A 19 3.66 -8.61 6.27
CA LYS A 19 3.67 -9.60 7.37
C LYS A 19 2.26 -9.94 7.84
N VAL A 20 1.43 -8.92 8.06
CA VAL A 20 0.06 -9.08 8.59
C VAL A 20 -0.84 -9.74 7.56
N VAL A 21 -0.73 -9.37 6.28
CA VAL A 21 -1.45 -10.01 5.18
C VAL A 21 -1.05 -11.48 5.05
N ASP A 22 0.25 -11.79 5.12
CA ASP A 22 0.72 -13.18 5.10
C ASP A 22 0.14 -14.00 6.27
N TRP A 23 0.14 -13.42 7.48
CA TRP A 23 -0.45 -14.07 8.65
C TRP A 23 -1.96 -14.31 8.49
N LEU A 24 -2.71 -13.31 8.02
CA LEU A 24 -4.15 -13.40 7.81
C LEU A 24 -4.52 -14.35 6.66
N THR A 25 -3.63 -14.58 5.72
CA THR A 25 -3.88 -15.45 4.57
C THR A 25 -4.16 -16.90 4.97
N ASP A 26 -3.70 -17.36 6.13
CA ASP A 26 -4.03 -18.70 6.64
C ASP A 26 -5.55 -18.89 6.89
N HIS A 27 -6.30 -17.79 7.02
CA HIS A 27 -7.73 -17.76 7.26
C HIS A 27 -8.55 -17.28 6.03
N ALA A 28 -7.89 -17.07 4.89
CA ALA A 28 -8.51 -16.59 3.66
C ALA A 28 -8.37 -17.63 2.52
N GLN A 29 -9.39 -17.78 1.71
CA GLN A 29 -9.37 -18.61 0.50
C GLN A 29 -9.10 -17.77 -0.75
N GLY A 30 -9.09 -16.43 -0.62
CA GLY A 30 -8.74 -15.53 -1.71
C GLY A 30 -8.11 -14.23 -1.22
N VAL A 31 -7.07 -13.75 -1.92
CA VAL A 31 -6.41 -12.46 -1.64
C VAL A 31 -6.52 -11.57 -2.87
N VAL A 32 -6.92 -10.31 -2.67
CA VAL A 32 -7.30 -9.37 -3.73
C VAL A 32 -6.48 -8.10 -3.64
N ARG A 33 -5.70 -7.76 -4.68
CA ARG A 33 -5.13 -6.44 -4.89
C ARG A 33 -6.13 -5.58 -5.65
N PHE A 34 -6.46 -4.42 -5.11
CA PHE A 34 -7.52 -3.59 -5.64
C PHE A 34 -7.06 -2.21 -6.14
N GLN A 35 -5.82 -1.81 -5.88
CA GLN A 35 -5.29 -0.50 -6.30
C GLN A 35 -3.75 -0.50 -6.38
N GLY A 36 -3.17 0.60 -6.87
CA GLY A 36 -1.74 0.77 -7.05
C GLY A 36 -1.23 0.06 -8.30
N GLY A 37 0.03 -0.26 -8.30
CA GLY A 37 0.72 -0.98 -9.36
C GLY A 37 1.99 -1.62 -8.80
N HIS A 38 2.99 -1.80 -9.65
CA HIS A 38 4.28 -2.38 -9.24
C HIS A 38 5.21 -1.40 -8.50
N ASN A 39 4.68 -0.23 -8.07
CA ASN A 39 5.33 0.69 -7.13
C ASN A 39 5.25 0.20 -5.67
N ALA A 40 4.38 -0.75 -5.35
CA ALA A 40 4.36 -1.41 -4.05
C ALA A 40 5.55 -2.37 -3.89
N GLY A 41 5.89 -2.69 -2.65
CA GLY A 41 6.90 -3.69 -2.31
C GLY A 41 6.54 -4.35 -0.98
N HIS A 42 5.85 -5.50 -1.03
CA HIS A 42 5.51 -6.29 0.15
C HIS A 42 6.62 -7.31 0.37
N THR A 43 7.43 -7.09 1.39
CA THR A 43 8.49 -8.03 1.74
C THR A 43 7.95 -9.11 2.65
N LEU A 44 8.14 -10.35 2.25
CA LEU A 44 7.78 -11.56 2.97
C LEU A 44 9.01 -12.43 3.18
N VAL A 45 8.99 -13.26 4.21
CA VAL A 45 10.05 -14.23 4.47
C VAL A 45 9.44 -15.63 4.37
N ILE A 46 9.94 -16.43 3.41
CA ILE A 46 9.47 -17.79 3.18
C ILE A 46 10.66 -18.73 3.35
N SER A 47 10.55 -19.67 4.27
CA SER A 47 11.61 -20.64 4.53
C SER A 47 13.00 -19.98 4.68
N GLY A 48 13.04 -18.83 5.37
CA GLY A 48 14.26 -18.04 5.58
C GLY A 48 14.69 -17.20 4.37
N ARG A 49 13.99 -17.25 3.24
CA ARG A 49 14.29 -16.43 2.05
C ARG A 49 13.36 -15.22 1.97
N LYS A 50 13.96 -14.06 1.71
CA LYS A 50 13.23 -12.82 1.51
C LYS A 50 12.67 -12.76 0.10
N GLN A 51 11.34 -12.64 -0.02
CA GLN A 51 10.63 -12.43 -1.28
C GLN A 51 9.95 -11.07 -1.27
N ILE A 52 10.05 -10.32 -2.37
CA ILE A 52 9.40 -9.02 -2.52
C ILE A 52 8.32 -9.13 -3.59
N LEU A 53 7.06 -9.00 -3.18
CA LEU A 53 5.92 -8.96 -4.10
C LEU A 53 5.57 -7.51 -4.44
N ARG A 54 5.24 -7.26 -5.70
CA ARG A 54 4.94 -5.92 -6.22
C ARG A 54 3.51 -5.79 -6.75
N LEU A 55 3.11 -6.69 -7.63
CA LEU A 55 1.78 -6.75 -8.25
C LEU A 55 0.95 -7.92 -7.73
N ILE A 56 1.59 -9.07 -7.57
CA ILE A 56 0.93 -10.30 -7.20
C ILE A 56 0.51 -10.23 -5.73
N PRO A 57 -0.75 -10.59 -5.39
CA PRO A 57 -1.20 -10.61 -4.00
C PRO A 57 -0.39 -11.57 -3.13
N SER A 58 -0.17 -11.21 -1.87
CA SER A 58 0.68 -11.97 -0.93
C SER A 58 0.21 -13.41 -0.71
N GLY A 59 -1.07 -13.67 -0.89
CA GLY A 59 -1.66 -15.02 -0.81
C GLY A 59 -1.11 -16.05 -1.81
N ILE A 60 -0.39 -15.61 -2.84
CA ILE A 60 0.22 -16.51 -3.83
C ILE A 60 1.22 -17.49 -3.21
N LEU A 61 1.79 -17.12 -2.06
CA LEU A 61 2.78 -17.92 -1.35
C LEU A 61 2.17 -19.06 -0.53
N ARG A 62 0.83 -19.09 -0.41
CA ARG A 62 0.08 -20.14 0.27
C ARG A 62 -0.61 -21.04 -0.74
N GLU A 63 -0.35 -22.34 -0.65
CA GLU A 63 -1.04 -23.32 -1.47
C GLU A 63 -2.57 -23.28 -1.23
N GLY A 64 -3.33 -23.48 -2.28
CA GLY A 64 -4.80 -23.48 -2.21
C GLY A 64 -5.47 -22.10 -2.14
N VAL A 65 -4.71 -21.01 -1.97
CA VAL A 65 -5.25 -19.65 -1.97
C VAL A 65 -5.31 -19.09 -3.39
N SER A 66 -6.48 -18.60 -3.79
CA SER A 66 -6.66 -17.88 -5.06
C SER A 66 -6.23 -16.43 -4.93
N CYS A 67 -5.58 -15.90 -5.96
CA CYS A 67 -5.13 -14.52 -5.99
C CYS A 67 -5.82 -13.73 -7.10
N TYR A 68 -6.21 -12.49 -6.81
CA TYR A 68 -6.95 -11.66 -7.73
C TYR A 68 -6.31 -10.28 -7.87
N ILE A 69 -6.14 -9.84 -9.11
CA ILE A 69 -5.78 -8.45 -9.44
C ILE A 69 -7.03 -7.77 -9.99
N GLY A 70 -7.58 -6.83 -9.22
CA GLY A 70 -8.79 -6.09 -9.57
C GLY A 70 -8.54 -4.96 -10.56
N ASN A 71 -9.61 -4.46 -11.17
CA ASN A 71 -9.61 -3.40 -12.19
C ASN A 71 -9.07 -2.03 -11.70
N GLY A 72 -8.91 -1.86 -10.39
CA GLY A 72 -8.30 -0.66 -9.80
C GLY A 72 -6.78 -0.62 -9.92
N VAL A 73 -6.13 -1.75 -10.18
CA VAL A 73 -4.68 -1.86 -10.37
C VAL A 73 -4.28 -1.38 -11.77
N VAL A 74 -3.25 -0.54 -11.87
CA VAL A 74 -2.57 -0.25 -13.15
C VAL A 74 -1.47 -1.29 -13.36
N LEU A 75 -1.61 -2.07 -14.42
CA LEU A 75 -0.87 -3.30 -14.65
C LEU A 75 0.27 -3.09 -15.65
N SER A 76 1.51 -3.32 -15.24
CA SER A 76 2.63 -3.49 -16.16
C SER A 76 2.74 -4.96 -16.56
N PRO A 77 2.44 -5.33 -17.83
CA PRO A 77 2.54 -6.72 -18.28
C PRO A 77 3.94 -7.31 -18.10
N THR A 78 4.95 -6.54 -18.45
CA THR A 78 6.35 -6.96 -18.33
C THR A 78 6.76 -7.20 -16.88
N ALA A 79 6.43 -6.25 -15.98
CA ALA A 79 6.75 -6.40 -14.57
C ALA A 79 6.01 -7.58 -13.91
N LEU A 80 4.76 -7.82 -14.32
CA LEU A 80 3.99 -8.97 -13.84
C LEU A 80 4.61 -10.29 -14.26
N LEU A 81 4.93 -10.44 -15.55
CA LEU A 81 5.52 -11.69 -16.06
C LEU A 81 6.91 -11.95 -15.48
N GLN A 82 7.70 -10.90 -15.24
CA GLN A 82 8.96 -11.01 -14.52
C GLN A 82 8.74 -11.51 -13.08
N GLU A 83 7.79 -10.93 -12.35
CA GLU A 83 7.47 -11.35 -10.97
C GLU A 83 6.95 -12.80 -10.92
N ILE A 84 6.15 -13.21 -11.91
CA ILE A 84 5.72 -14.61 -12.08
C ILE A 84 6.92 -15.53 -12.26
N ALA A 85 7.85 -15.20 -13.17
CA ALA A 85 9.03 -16.00 -13.44
C ALA A 85 9.94 -16.12 -12.19
N GLU A 86 10.12 -15.03 -11.44
CA GLU A 86 10.86 -15.01 -10.17
C GLU A 86 10.24 -16.00 -9.16
N LEU A 87 8.90 -16.00 -9.01
CA LEU A 87 8.18 -16.88 -8.09
C LEU A 87 8.19 -18.35 -8.56
N GLU A 88 7.98 -18.60 -9.85
CA GLU A 88 8.00 -19.97 -10.41
C GLU A 88 9.40 -20.58 -10.31
N SER A 89 10.46 -19.78 -10.41
CA SER A 89 11.84 -20.24 -10.24
C SER A 89 12.18 -20.78 -8.84
N VAL A 90 11.39 -20.37 -7.85
CA VAL A 90 11.51 -20.86 -6.45
C VAL A 90 10.42 -21.86 -6.07
N GLY A 91 9.69 -22.38 -7.06
CA GLY A 91 8.71 -23.45 -6.90
C GLY A 91 7.30 -23.00 -6.54
N VAL A 92 6.98 -21.70 -6.60
CA VAL A 92 5.63 -21.20 -6.34
C VAL A 92 4.77 -21.33 -7.60
N SER A 93 3.69 -22.09 -7.53
CA SER A 93 2.73 -22.19 -8.64
C SER A 93 1.89 -20.91 -8.69
N VAL A 94 2.05 -20.09 -9.74
CA VAL A 94 1.38 -18.79 -9.88
C VAL A 94 0.22 -18.84 -10.85
N ARG A 95 0.46 -19.25 -12.10
CA ARG A 95 -0.49 -19.07 -13.22
C ARG A 95 -1.84 -19.76 -13.01
N SER A 96 -1.89 -20.90 -12.31
CA SER A 96 -3.11 -21.63 -12.03
C SER A 96 -3.99 -20.96 -10.97
N ARG A 97 -3.42 -20.07 -10.14
CA ARG A 97 -4.10 -19.46 -9.00
C ARG A 97 -4.29 -17.95 -9.13
N LEU A 98 -3.59 -17.30 -10.06
CA LEU A 98 -3.70 -15.86 -10.31
C LEU A 98 -4.82 -15.59 -11.32
N LYS A 99 -5.73 -14.69 -10.98
CA LYS A 99 -6.78 -14.15 -11.85
C LYS A 99 -6.64 -12.65 -11.96
N ILE A 100 -6.68 -12.13 -13.18
CA ILE A 100 -6.45 -10.71 -13.50
C ILE A 100 -7.68 -10.17 -14.18
N SER A 101 -8.20 -9.05 -13.69
CA SER A 101 -9.32 -8.38 -14.36
C SER A 101 -8.90 -7.91 -15.77
N ASP A 102 -9.69 -8.25 -16.75
CA ASP A 102 -9.56 -7.79 -18.14
C ASP A 102 -9.68 -6.27 -18.27
N ALA A 103 -10.32 -5.62 -17.30
CA ALA A 103 -10.50 -4.16 -17.23
C ALA A 103 -9.30 -3.40 -16.60
N CYS A 104 -8.22 -4.07 -16.20
CA CYS A 104 -7.01 -3.40 -15.71
C CYS A 104 -6.43 -2.47 -16.77
N PRO A 105 -6.19 -1.17 -16.46
CA PRO A 105 -5.41 -0.29 -17.34
C PRO A 105 -3.96 -0.78 -17.41
N LEU A 106 -3.36 -0.73 -18.59
CA LEU A 106 -1.98 -1.13 -18.80
C LEU A 106 -1.00 0.03 -18.58
N ILE A 107 0.13 -0.27 -17.99
CA ILE A 107 1.29 0.61 -18.01
C ILE A 107 2.17 0.18 -19.19
N LEU A 108 2.34 1.08 -20.15
CA LEU A 108 3.15 0.89 -21.34
C LEU A 108 4.36 1.84 -21.33
N ALA A 109 5.27 1.69 -22.29
CA ALA A 109 6.52 2.41 -22.36
C ALA A 109 6.38 3.94 -22.25
N TYR A 110 5.35 4.51 -22.86
CA TYR A 110 5.11 5.96 -22.83
C TYR A 110 4.73 6.48 -21.44
N HIS A 111 4.05 5.69 -20.61
CA HIS A 111 3.76 6.09 -19.24
C HIS A 111 5.05 6.24 -18.42
N VAL A 112 5.97 5.30 -18.59
CA VAL A 112 7.29 5.34 -17.93
C VAL A 112 8.10 6.54 -18.41
N ALA A 113 8.13 6.76 -19.74
CA ALA A 113 8.84 7.90 -20.34
C ALA A 113 8.30 9.25 -19.83
N ILE A 114 6.97 9.41 -19.74
CA ILE A 114 6.34 10.65 -19.22
C ILE A 114 6.65 10.85 -17.74
N ASP A 115 6.53 9.79 -16.91
CA ASP A 115 6.82 9.87 -15.46
C ASP A 115 8.25 10.35 -15.22
N GLN A 116 9.22 9.73 -15.90
CA GLN A 116 10.63 10.10 -15.81
C GLN A 116 10.91 11.50 -16.34
N ALA A 117 10.31 11.89 -17.47
CA ALA A 117 10.51 13.21 -18.06
C ALA A 117 9.90 14.33 -17.19
N ARG A 118 8.73 14.11 -16.59
CA ARG A 118 8.10 15.04 -15.65
C ARG A 118 8.96 15.25 -14.40
N GLU A 119 9.50 14.17 -13.82
CA GLU A 119 10.40 14.28 -12.67
C GLU A 119 11.70 15.01 -13.04
N ALA A 120 12.27 14.73 -14.22
CA ALA A 120 13.46 15.43 -14.70
C ALA A 120 13.22 16.93 -14.90
N ALA A 121 12.06 17.31 -15.45
CA ALA A 121 11.70 18.71 -15.71
C ALA A 121 11.50 19.53 -14.42
N LYS A 122 11.14 18.91 -13.31
CA LYS A 122 10.92 19.57 -12.01
C LYS A 122 12.22 19.92 -11.25
N GLY A 123 13.36 19.36 -11.63
CA GLY A 123 14.65 19.65 -11.00
C GLY A 123 14.65 19.38 -9.48
N SER A 124 14.76 20.45 -8.68
CA SER A 124 14.73 20.38 -7.20
C SER A 124 13.33 20.17 -6.61
N GLU A 125 12.26 20.48 -7.36
CA GLU A 125 10.86 20.36 -6.94
C GLU A 125 10.24 18.98 -7.24
N LYS A 126 11.07 17.95 -7.35
CA LYS A 126 10.63 16.58 -7.62
C LYS A 126 9.64 16.10 -6.56
N LEU A 127 8.59 15.43 -7.02
CA LEU A 127 7.65 14.70 -6.12
C LEU A 127 8.30 13.46 -5.51
N GLY A 128 9.35 12.93 -6.16
CA GLY A 128 10.03 11.72 -5.74
C GLY A 128 9.28 10.44 -6.17
N THR A 129 8.67 10.45 -7.36
CA THR A 129 7.98 9.29 -7.91
C THR A 129 8.93 8.09 -8.08
N THR A 130 8.35 6.91 -8.28
CA THR A 130 9.16 5.70 -8.55
C THR A 130 9.66 5.63 -10.00
N GLY A 131 9.23 6.54 -10.87
CA GLY A 131 9.57 6.55 -12.31
C GLY A 131 9.00 5.37 -13.09
N ARG A 132 7.94 4.73 -12.59
CA ARG A 132 7.36 3.49 -13.14
C ARG A 132 6.09 3.70 -13.96
N GLY A 133 5.71 4.94 -14.21
CA GLY A 133 4.55 5.28 -15.02
C GLY A 133 3.21 5.11 -14.31
N ILE A 134 3.18 4.98 -13.00
CA ILE A 134 1.94 4.78 -12.22
C ILE A 134 0.99 5.97 -12.39
N GLY A 135 1.48 7.19 -12.14
CA GLY A 135 0.70 8.42 -12.26
C GLY A 135 0.12 8.62 -13.66
N PRO A 136 0.93 8.61 -14.72
CA PRO A 136 0.46 8.73 -16.09
C PRO A 136 -0.57 7.66 -16.50
N ALA A 137 -0.46 6.42 -15.99
CA ALA A 137 -1.44 5.37 -16.27
C ALA A 137 -2.80 5.64 -15.57
N TYR A 138 -2.81 6.16 -14.35
CA TYR A 138 -4.04 6.61 -13.69
C TYR A 138 -4.64 7.85 -14.38
N GLU A 139 -3.81 8.79 -14.84
CA GLU A 139 -4.23 9.94 -15.65
C GLU A 139 -4.98 9.47 -16.91
N ASP A 140 -4.41 8.54 -17.65
CA ASP A 140 -5.06 7.97 -18.84
C ASP A 140 -6.35 7.23 -18.52
N LYS A 141 -6.39 6.49 -17.40
CA LYS A 141 -7.61 5.84 -16.92
C LYS A 141 -8.76 6.83 -16.72
N VAL A 142 -8.50 7.94 -16.01
CA VAL A 142 -9.53 8.95 -15.70
C VAL A 142 -9.90 9.76 -16.93
N ALA A 143 -8.93 10.03 -17.83
CA ALA A 143 -9.15 10.65 -19.13
C ALA A 143 -9.88 9.76 -20.14
N ARG A 144 -10.13 8.49 -19.81
CA ARG A 144 -10.82 7.49 -20.65
C ARG A 144 -10.08 7.14 -21.95
N ARG A 145 -8.74 7.33 -21.99
CA ARG A 145 -7.87 6.94 -23.11
C ARG A 145 -6.97 5.75 -22.77
N ALA A 146 -7.07 5.19 -21.53
CA ALA A 146 -6.28 4.03 -21.15
C ALA A 146 -6.53 2.83 -22.05
N ILE A 147 -5.46 2.15 -22.40
CA ILE A 147 -5.51 0.82 -22.99
C ILE A 147 -5.70 -0.17 -21.85
N ARG A 148 -6.69 -1.05 -21.94
CA ARG A 148 -6.99 -2.08 -20.94
C ARG A 148 -6.45 -3.44 -21.35
N LEU A 149 -6.28 -4.33 -20.40
CA LEU A 149 -5.77 -5.68 -20.65
C LEU A 149 -6.58 -6.42 -21.73
N GLN A 150 -7.91 -6.30 -21.74
CA GLN A 150 -8.78 -6.89 -22.76
C GLN A 150 -8.48 -6.42 -24.19
N ASP A 151 -7.95 -5.21 -24.35
CA ASP A 151 -7.66 -4.65 -25.68
C ASP A 151 -6.55 -5.42 -26.40
N LEU A 152 -5.62 -6.05 -25.66
CA LEU A 152 -4.55 -6.89 -26.22
C LEU A 152 -5.08 -8.10 -27.00
N PHE A 153 -6.28 -8.56 -26.68
CA PHE A 153 -6.91 -9.74 -27.30
C PHE A 153 -7.70 -9.42 -28.56
N VAL A 154 -7.72 -8.14 -28.95
CA VAL A 154 -8.25 -7.66 -30.24
C VAL A 154 -7.15 -6.82 -30.90
N PRO A 155 -6.16 -7.45 -31.61
CA PRO A 155 -4.94 -6.80 -32.07
C PRO A 155 -5.15 -5.50 -32.86
N ASN A 156 -6.09 -5.49 -33.81
CA ASN A 156 -6.39 -4.30 -34.61
C ASN A 156 -6.88 -3.13 -33.73
N ARG A 157 -7.73 -3.43 -32.75
CA ARG A 157 -8.22 -2.43 -31.79
C ARG A 157 -7.11 -1.93 -30.88
N PHE A 158 -6.21 -2.83 -30.44
CA PHE A 158 -5.05 -2.45 -29.65
C PHE A 158 -4.13 -1.52 -30.45
N GLU A 159 -3.83 -1.87 -31.70
CA GLU A 159 -3.01 -1.05 -32.59
C GLU A 159 -3.61 0.34 -32.81
N GLU A 160 -4.90 0.44 -33.11
CA GLU A 160 -5.60 1.72 -33.30
C GLU A 160 -5.50 2.61 -32.05
N LYS A 161 -5.86 2.07 -30.89
CA LYS A 161 -5.77 2.77 -29.61
C LYS A 161 -4.34 3.20 -29.27
N LEU A 162 -3.36 2.31 -29.47
CA LEU A 162 -1.97 2.62 -29.23
C LEU A 162 -1.48 3.77 -30.12
N ARG A 163 -1.87 3.78 -31.39
CA ARG A 163 -1.52 4.83 -32.33
C ARG A 163 -2.07 6.19 -31.88
N GLU A 164 -3.33 6.24 -31.48
CA GLU A 164 -3.98 7.46 -30.99
C GLU A 164 -3.31 7.98 -29.72
N VAL A 165 -3.17 7.13 -28.72
CA VAL A 165 -2.63 7.51 -27.41
C VAL A 165 -1.16 7.89 -27.52
N LEU A 166 -0.37 7.16 -28.32
CA LEU A 166 1.03 7.44 -28.50
C LEU A 166 1.28 8.74 -29.27
N HIS A 167 0.41 9.07 -30.25
CA HIS A 167 0.46 10.38 -30.92
C HIS A 167 0.34 11.53 -29.91
N PHE A 168 -0.63 11.45 -29.00
CA PHE A 168 -0.81 12.44 -27.93
C PHE A 168 0.41 12.51 -26.99
N HIS A 169 0.85 11.37 -26.48
CA HIS A 169 1.92 11.33 -25.49
C HIS A 169 3.28 11.69 -26.09
N ASN A 170 3.56 11.32 -27.33
CA ASN A 170 4.78 11.73 -28.02
C ASN A 170 4.81 13.22 -28.27
N PHE A 171 3.68 13.84 -28.61
CA PHE A 171 3.60 15.30 -28.70
C PHE A 171 3.97 15.96 -27.36
N VAL A 172 3.48 15.46 -26.23
CA VAL A 172 3.83 15.96 -24.90
C VAL A 172 5.31 15.74 -24.59
N LEU A 173 5.83 14.55 -24.88
CA LEU A 173 7.26 14.25 -24.67
C LEU A 173 8.16 15.21 -25.46
N GLU A 174 7.94 15.36 -26.75
CA GLU A 174 8.81 16.16 -27.64
C GLU A 174 8.65 17.65 -27.41
N HIS A 175 7.40 18.14 -27.41
CA HIS A 175 7.14 19.58 -27.45
C HIS A 175 7.07 20.25 -26.09
N TYR A 176 6.57 19.54 -25.06
CA TYR A 176 6.45 20.10 -23.72
C TYR A 176 7.59 19.68 -22.80
N LEU A 177 7.88 18.37 -22.73
CA LEU A 177 8.89 17.85 -21.81
C LEU A 177 10.31 17.81 -22.38
N LYS A 178 10.49 18.09 -23.70
CA LYS A 178 11.78 18.04 -24.41
C LYS A 178 12.51 16.71 -24.24
N ALA A 179 11.73 15.62 -24.22
CA ALA A 179 12.18 14.24 -24.08
C ALA A 179 12.02 13.47 -25.40
N LYS A 180 12.67 12.33 -25.50
CA LYS A 180 12.57 11.48 -26.71
C LYS A 180 11.19 10.84 -26.81
N PRO A 181 10.59 10.79 -28.01
CA PRO A 181 9.36 10.06 -28.26
C PRO A 181 9.56 8.55 -28.09
N VAL A 182 8.47 7.85 -27.84
CA VAL A 182 8.44 6.39 -27.75
C VAL A 182 8.09 5.81 -29.12
N ASP A 183 8.83 4.78 -29.51
CA ASP A 183 8.63 4.11 -30.80
C ASP A 183 7.34 3.29 -30.79
N PHE A 184 6.49 3.54 -31.80
CA PHE A 184 5.21 2.88 -31.94
C PHE A 184 5.33 1.39 -32.23
N GLN A 185 6.13 1.03 -33.28
CA GLN A 185 6.21 -0.35 -33.71
C GLN A 185 6.82 -1.25 -32.63
N LYS A 186 7.90 -0.77 -32.02
CA LYS A 186 8.52 -1.48 -30.90
C LYS A 186 7.53 -1.70 -29.74
N THR A 187 6.77 -0.68 -29.35
CA THR A 187 5.78 -0.80 -28.27
C THR A 187 4.66 -1.77 -28.62
N LEU A 188 4.21 -1.76 -29.88
CA LEU A 188 3.18 -2.67 -30.39
C LEU A 188 3.67 -4.12 -30.32
N ASP A 189 4.82 -4.41 -30.92
CA ASP A 189 5.36 -5.76 -31.04
C ASP A 189 5.70 -6.35 -29.69
N GLU A 190 6.42 -5.60 -28.82
CA GLU A 190 6.79 -6.02 -27.48
C GLU A 190 5.55 -6.32 -26.61
N THR A 191 4.50 -5.51 -26.71
CA THR A 191 3.28 -5.70 -25.89
C THR A 191 2.45 -6.89 -26.40
N LEU A 192 2.27 -7.02 -27.72
CA LEU A 192 1.54 -8.15 -28.31
C LEU A 192 2.24 -9.51 -28.05
N ALA A 193 3.56 -9.53 -27.99
CA ALA A 193 4.33 -10.74 -27.68
C ALA A 193 4.03 -11.32 -26.27
N LEU A 194 3.53 -10.50 -25.35
CA LEU A 194 3.18 -10.93 -23.99
C LEU A 194 1.78 -11.56 -23.89
N ARG A 195 0.95 -11.40 -24.90
CA ARG A 195 -0.48 -11.78 -24.91
C ARG A 195 -0.71 -13.23 -24.51
N GLU A 196 -0.02 -14.16 -25.17
CA GLU A 196 -0.21 -15.60 -24.97
C GLU A 196 0.10 -16.03 -23.52
N GLN A 197 1.08 -15.37 -22.89
CA GLN A 197 1.46 -15.66 -21.51
C GLN A 197 0.45 -15.12 -20.50
N LEU A 198 -0.31 -14.07 -20.83
CA LEU A 198 -1.29 -13.45 -19.96
C LEU A 198 -2.68 -14.12 -20.08
N ALA A 199 -3.01 -14.64 -21.26
CA ALA A 199 -4.31 -15.21 -21.58
C ALA A 199 -4.89 -16.18 -20.52
N PRO A 200 -4.12 -17.14 -19.98
CA PRO A 200 -4.66 -18.11 -19.01
C PRO A 200 -5.09 -17.50 -17.67
N MET A 201 -4.63 -16.29 -17.35
CA MET A 201 -4.88 -15.64 -16.07
C MET A 201 -6.03 -14.62 -16.13
N ILE A 202 -6.53 -14.29 -17.32
CA ILE A 202 -7.60 -13.30 -17.46
C ILE A 202 -8.94 -13.87 -16.99
N ALA A 203 -9.66 -13.06 -16.21
CA ALA A 203 -10.95 -13.44 -15.66
C ALA A 203 -11.87 -12.23 -15.45
N ASP A 204 -13.17 -12.48 -15.43
CA ASP A 204 -14.14 -11.59 -14.81
C ASP A 204 -13.96 -11.66 -13.29
N VAL A 205 -13.07 -10.80 -12.76
CA VAL A 205 -12.73 -10.79 -11.34
C VAL A 205 -13.94 -10.42 -10.47
N PRO A 206 -14.77 -9.41 -10.78
CA PRO A 206 -16.00 -9.14 -10.05
C PRO A 206 -16.88 -10.38 -9.88
N ARG A 207 -17.13 -11.12 -10.95
CA ARG A 207 -17.91 -12.35 -10.92
C ARG A 207 -17.24 -13.42 -10.08
N ALA A 208 -15.95 -13.62 -10.25
CA ALA A 208 -15.20 -14.62 -9.48
C ALA A 208 -15.20 -14.34 -7.97
N LEU A 209 -15.13 -13.09 -7.56
CA LEU A 209 -15.21 -12.68 -6.16
C LEU A 209 -16.62 -12.83 -5.59
N TYR A 210 -17.64 -12.49 -6.37
CA TYR A 210 -19.03 -12.69 -5.99
C TYR A 210 -19.32 -14.19 -5.76
N ASP A 211 -18.92 -15.06 -6.69
CA ASP A 211 -19.12 -16.49 -6.59
C ASP A 211 -18.35 -17.10 -5.39
N ALA A 212 -17.10 -16.63 -5.15
CA ALA A 212 -16.31 -17.05 -3.98
C ALA A 212 -17.01 -16.69 -2.66
N HIS A 213 -17.50 -15.47 -2.55
CA HIS A 213 -18.24 -14.99 -1.37
C HIS A 213 -19.54 -15.80 -1.15
N ARG A 214 -20.30 -16.05 -2.23
CA ARG A 214 -21.53 -16.86 -2.19
C ARG A 214 -21.25 -18.31 -1.78
N ALA A 215 -20.07 -18.82 -2.11
CA ALA A 215 -19.60 -20.14 -1.69
C ALA A 215 -19.08 -20.17 -0.24
N GLY A 216 -19.22 -19.08 0.52
CA GLY A 216 -18.77 -19.02 1.91
C GLY A 216 -17.27 -18.82 2.12
N LYS A 217 -16.53 -18.46 1.06
CA LYS A 217 -15.07 -18.25 1.13
C LYS A 217 -14.73 -16.87 1.70
N ASN A 218 -13.80 -16.85 2.65
CA ASN A 218 -13.25 -15.62 3.19
C ASN A 218 -12.31 -14.96 2.17
N LEU A 219 -12.47 -13.65 1.97
CA LEU A 219 -11.63 -12.85 1.10
C LEU A 219 -10.85 -11.81 1.90
N LEU A 220 -9.56 -11.66 1.55
CA LEU A 220 -8.66 -10.67 2.11
C LEU A 220 -8.33 -9.63 1.04
N PHE A 221 -8.76 -8.39 1.25
CA PHE A 221 -8.46 -7.28 0.35
C PHE A 221 -7.17 -6.59 0.82
N GLU A 222 -6.12 -6.73 0.02
CA GLU A 222 -4.78 -6.26 0.32
C GLU A 222 -4.55 -4.87 -0.30
N GLY A 223 -4.51 -3.84 0.55
CA GLY A 223 -4.17 -2.48 0.15
C GLY A 223 -2.66 -2.28 -0.01
N ALA A 224 -2.29 -1.32 -0.84
CA ALA A 224 -0.93 -0.84 -0.98
C ALA A 224 -0.84 0.62 -0.55
N GLN A 225 0.38 1.12 -0.30
CA GLN A 225 0.64 2.46 0.23
C GLN A 225 -0.04 2.68 1.60
N GLY A 226 -0.53 3.87 1.88
CA GLY A 226 -1.22 4.20 3.13
C GLY A 226 -2.21 5.34 2.94
N THR A 227 -3.12 5.54 3.88
CA THR A 227 -4.20 6.52 3.82
C THR A 227 -3.71 7.95 3.59
N LEU A 228 -2.58 8.33 4.19
CA LEU A 228 -2.03 9.68 4.05
C LEU A 228 -1.27 9.88 2.71
N LEU A 229 -1.18 8.82 1.88
CA LEU A 229 -0.74 8.86 0.48
C LEU A 229 -1.90 8.76 -0.51
N ASP A 230 -3.16 8.70 -0.06
CA ASP A 230 -4.34 8.65 -0.93
C ASP A 230 -4.45 9.92 -1.77
N ILE A 231 -4.83 9.77 -3.06
CA ILE A 231 -4.91 10.90 -4.00
C ILE A 231 -5.89 11.98 -3.56
N ASP A 232 -6.99 11.60 -2.89
CA ASP A 232 -8.04 12.53 -2.46
C ASP A 232 -7.89 12.97 -1.00
N HIS A 233 -7.43 12.06 -0.14
CA HIS A 233 -7.45 12.24 1.31
C HIS A 233 -6.07 12.41 1.94
N GLY A 234 -5.01 12.20 1.17
CA GLY A 234 -3.63 12.33 1.65
C GLY A 234 -3.10 13.76 1.65
N THR A 235 -1.80 13.87 1.88
CA THR A 235 -1.08 15.16 1.90
C THR A 235 -0.74 15.63 0.47
N TYR A 236 -1.78 15.85 -0.34
CA TYR A 236 -1.67 16.30 -1.73
C TYR A 236 -0.85 17.60 -1.84
N PRO A 237 0.12 17.74 -2.80
CA PRO A 237 0.39 16.84 -3.92
C PRO A 237 1.38 15.69 -3.65
N PHE A 238 1.88 15.53 -2.43
CA PHE A 238 2.86 14.51 -2.04
C PHE A 238 2.16 13.19 -1.71
N VAL A 239 1.51 12.59 -2.70
CA VAL A 239 0.66 11.40 -2.61
C VAL A 239 0.95 10.43 -3.76
N THR A 240 0.40 9.23 -3.70
CA THR A 240 0.31 8.34 -4.86
C THR A 240 -0.90 8.72 -5.73
N SER A 241 -0.96 8.23 -6.95
CA SER A 241 -2.05 8.54 -7.89
C SER A 241 -3.27 7.61 -7.75
N SER A 242 -3.31 6.78 -6.72
CA SER A 242 -4.42 5.87 -6.46
C SER A 242 -5.15 6.19 -5.15
N ASN A 243 -6.41 5.76 -5.05
CA ASN A 243 -7.10 5.75 -3.78
C ASN A 243 -6.62 4.56 -2.93
N CYS A 244 -6.09 4.87 -1.74
CA CYS A 244 -5.51 3.91 -0.80
C CYS A 244 -6.45 3.59 0.37
N VAL A 245 -7.62 4.24 0.42
CA VAL A 245 -8.62 4.06 1.48
C VAL A 245 -9.42 2.76 1.30
N ALA A 246 -10.01 2.27 2.38
CA ALA A 246 -10.74 1.00 2.38
C ALA A 246 -11.91 0.97 1.37
N GLY A 247 -12.59 2.09 1.16
CA GLY A 247 -13.68 2.22 0.17
C GLY A 247 -13.23 1.91 -1.26
N ALA A 248 -11.95 2.14 -1.57
CA ALA A 248 -11.38 1.82 -2.89
C ALA A 248 -11.36 0.31 -3.19
N ALA A 249 -11.42 -0.55 -2.17
CA ALA A 249 -11.51 -2.00 -2.37
C ALA A 249 -12.79 -2.40 -3.11
N ALA A 250 -13.91 -1.74 -2.84
CA ALA A 250 -15.17 -1.99 -3.52
C ALA A 250 -15.07 -1.66 -5.02
N ALA A 251 -14.67 -0.43 -5.37
CA ALA A 251 -14.57 0.01 -6.76
C ALA A 251 -13.42 -0.69 -7.52
N GLY A 252 -12.28 -0.88 -6.85
CA GLY A 252 -11.08 -1.44 -7.45
C GLY A 252 -11.10 -2.95 -7.67
N ALA A 253 -11.96 -3.67 -6.95
CA ALA A 253 -12.17 -5.11 -7.13
C ALA A 253 -13.51 -5.43 -7.81
N GLY A 254 -14.43 -4.45 -7.93
CA GLY A 254 -15.75 -4.63 -8.52
C GLY A 254 -16.72 -5.38 -7.60
N VAL A 255 -16.64 -5.15 -6.29
CA VAL A 255 -17.53 -5.76 -5.30
C VAL A 255 -18.42 -4.70 -4.64
N GLY A 256 -19.58 -5.09 -4.14
CA GLY A 256 -20.44 -4.19 -3.37
C GLY A 256 -19.78 -3.80 -2.04
N PRO A 257 -19.96 -2.55 -1.56
CA PRO A 257 -19.34 -2.08 -0.31
C PRO A 257 -19.75 -2.92 0.91
N GLN A 258 -20.92 -3.52 0.91
CA GLN A 258 -21.39 -4.42 1.98
C GLN A 258 -20.60 -5.73 2.08
N MET A 259 -19.76 -6.04 1.07
CA MET A 259 -18.83 -7.17 1.15
C MET A 259 -17.56 -6.85 1.95
N LEU A 260 -17.34 -5.59 2.32
CA LEU A 260 -16.19 -5.16 3.12
C LEU A 260 -16.59 -5.18 4.60
N HIS A 261 -16.45 -6.34 5.23
CA HIS A 261 -17.04 -6.57 6.56
C HIS A 261 -16.20 -6.04 7.70
N TYR A 262 -14.89 -6.06 7.56
CA TYR A 262 -13.93 -5.63 8.58
C TYR A 262 -12.79 -4.85 7.94
N VAL A 263 -12.43 -3.71 8.50
CA VAL A 263 -11.31 -2.89 8.06
C VAL A 263 -10.22 -2.92 9.13
N LEU A 264 -9.12 -3.59 8.83
CA LEU A 264 -7.94 -3.63 9.68
C LEU A 264 -6.95 -2.54 9.27
N GLY A 265 -6.75 -1.57 10.14
CA GLY A 265 -5.76 -0.50 9.97
C GLY A 265 -4.38 -0.93 10.46
N ILE A 266 -3.40 -1.01 9.56
CA ILE A 266 -2.01 -1.29 9.93
C ILE A 266 -1.31 0.02 10.24
N THR A 267 -0.75 0.10 11.43
CA THR A 267 -0.17 1.32 12.00
C THR A 267 1.17 0.98 12.65
N LYS A 268 2.25 1.69 12.33
CA LYS A 268 3.49 1.56 13.12
C LYS A 268 3.33 2.20 14.49
N ALA A 269 4.03 1.67 15.47
CA ALA A 269 4.13 2.25 16.80
C ALA A 269 4.84 3.64 16.84
N TYR A 270 5.36 4.08 15.72
CA TYR A 270 5.90 5.42 15.44
C TYR A 270 5.55 5.79 14.00
N THR A 271 5.96 6.95 13.53
CA THR A 271 5.60 7.38 12.17
C THR A 271 6.83 7.38 11.25
N THR A 272 6.62 6.99 9.99
CA THR A 272 7.67 7.10 8.96
C THR A 272 7.09 7.65 7.67
N ARG A 273 7.94 8.37 6.91
CA ARG A 273 7.61 8.87 5.58
C ARG A 273 8.78 8.73 4.62
N VAL A 274 8.50 8.38 3.37
CA VAL A 274 9.46 8.39 2.26
C VAL A 274 9.21 9.62 1.40
N GLY A 275 10.27 10.31 0.99
CA GLY A 275 10.19 11.45 0.07
C GLY A 275 9.76 12.75 0.71
N SER A 276 9.36 13.68 -0.14
CA SER A 276 8.98 15.04 0.25
C SER A 276 7.58 15.14 0.86
N GLY A 277 7.24 16.31 1.35
CA GLY A 277 5.94 16.64 1.92
C GLY A 277 5.94 16.76 3.44
N PRO A 278 4.83 17.24 4.01
CA PRO A 278 4.73 17.56 5.43
C PRO A 278 4.82 16.32 6.32
N PHE A 279 5.45 16.48 7.47
CA PHE A 279 5.56 15.45 8.49
C PHE A 279 5.59 16.13 9.86
N PRO A 280 4.45 16.49 10.46
CA PRO A 280 4.40 17.31 11.66
C PRO A 280 5.18 16.75 12.85
N THR A 281 5.19 15.43 13.03
CA THR A 281 5.87 14.76 14.15
C THR A 281 7.27 14.23 13.81
N GLU A 282 7.89 14.73 12.72
CA GLU A 282 9.22 14.33 12.30
C GLU A 282 10.29 14.64 13.36
N LEU A 283 11.27 13.76 13.47
CA LEU A 283 12.43 13.90 14.34
C LEU A 283 13.71 13.99 13.52
N ASP A 284 14.40 15.09 13.67
CA ASP A 284 15.73 15.33 13.09
C ASP A 284 16.79 15.38 14.21
N ASP A 285 16.78 14.35 15.06
CA ASP A 285 17.62 14.21 16.25
C ASP A 285 18.10 12.75 16.43
N ASP A 286 18.80 12.51 17.54
CA ASP A 286 19.35 11.18 17.88
C ASP A 286 18.25 10.11 18.02
N ILE A 287 17.04 10.48 18.46
CA ILE A 287 15.91 9.55 18.57
C ILE A 287 15.42 9.18 17.17
N GLY A 288 15.27 10.14 16.27
CA GLY A 288 14.92 9.89 14.88
C GLY A 288 15.89 8.94 14.18
N GLU A 289 17.21 9.11 14.42
CA GLU A 289 18.25 8.23 13.90
C GLU A 289 18.18 6.83 14.53
N GLN A 290 17.92 6.76 15.85
CA GLN A 290 17.72 5.48 16.55
C GLN A 290 16.52 4.71 15.98
N LEU A 291 15.38 5.36 15.76
CA LEU A 291 14.20 4.75 15.14
C LEU A 291 14.52 4.23 13.73
N ARG A 292 15.25 5.03 12.93
CA ARG A 292 15.67 4.65 11.59
C ARG A 292 16.56 3.41 11.59
N THR A 293 17.56 3.39 12.42
CA THR A 293 18.56 2.31 12.49
C THR A 293 17.95 1.02 13.04
N ARG A 294 17.29 1.09 14.20
CA ARG A 294 16.65 -0.08 14.83
C ARG A 294 15.49 -0.62 14.00
N GLY A 295 14.68 0.28 13.47
CA GLY A 295 13.56 -0.04 12.59
C GLY A 295 13.97 -0.51 11.21
N LYS A 296 15.27 -0.41 10.83
CA LYS A 296 15.76 -0.66 9.47
C LYS A 296 14.91 0.10 8.44
N GLU A 297 14.68 1.40 8.72
CA GLU A 297 13.77 2.23 7.94
C GLU A 297 14.45 2.73 6.66
N PHE A 298 14.52 1.79 5.70
CA PHE A 298 15.02 2.02 4.34
C PHE A 298 14.01 1.48 3.33
N GLY A 299 13.84 2.16 2.21
CA GLY A 299 12.92 1.73 1.16
C GLY A 299 13.31 0.38 0.58
N SER A 300 12.41 -0.59 0.60
CA SER A 300 12.66 -1.96 0.12
C SER A 300 13.04 -2.04 -1.37
N VAL A 301 12.65 -1.04 -2.15
CA VAL A 301 12.90 -0.98 -3.60
C VAL A 301 14.02 0.00 -3.95
N THR A 302 14.06 1.16 -3.30
CA THR A 302 14.98 2.25 -3.63
C THR A 302 16.18 2.38 -2.69
N GLY A 303 16.15 1.69 -1.54
CA GLY A 303 17.15 1.82 -0.49
C GLY A 303 17.20 3.20 0.19
N ARG A 304 16.32 4.14 -0.17
CA ARG A 304 16.30 5.49 0.41
C ARG A 304 15.97 5.42 1.90
N PRO A 305 16.66 6.22 2.75
CA PRO A 305 16.30 6.31 4.16
C PRO A 305 14.89 6.91 4.30
N ARG A 306 14.13 6.38 5.24
CA ARG A 306 12.84 6.94 5.64
C ARG A 306 13.07 8.01 6.70
N ARG A 307 12.30 9.08 6.62
CA ARG A 307 12.13 10.07 7.68
C ARG A 307 11.36 9.38 8.81
N CYS A 308 11.75 9.60 10.05
CA CYS A 308 11.14 8.99 11.23
C CYS A 308 10.59 10.08 12.16
N GLY A 309 9.56 9.77 12.91
CA GLY A 309 8.95 10.70 13.86
C GLY A 309 8.13 9.99 14.91
N TRP A 310 7.68 10.76 15.91
CA TRP A 310 6.80 10.26 16.95
C TRP A 310 5.47 9.76 16.39
N PHE A 311 4.80 8.94 17.19
CA PHE A 311 3.44 8.48 16.86
C PHE A 311 2.48 9.65 16.78
N ASP A 312 1.76 9.75 15.66
CA ASP A 312 0.82 10.83 15.37
C ASP A 312 -0.63 10.34 15.49
N ALA A 313 -1.20 10.47 16.68
CA ALA A 313 -2.56 10.04 16.94
C ALA A 313 -3.60 10.95 16.25
N ALA A 314 -3.29 12.22 16.04
CA ALA A 314 -4.19 13.14 15.34
C ALA A 314 -4.28 12.82 13.84
N ALA A 315 -3.16 12.43 13.20
CA ALA A 315 -3.18 11.91 11.84
C ALA A 315 -3.90 10.55 11.76
N LEU A 316 -3.69 9.67 12.76
CA LEU A 316 -4.38 8.38 12.80
C LEU A 316 -5.90 8.53 12.97
N LYS A 317 -6.38 9.49 13.75
CA LYS A 317 -7.83 9.81 13.84
C LYS A 317 -8.42 10.11 12.45
N ARG A 318 -7.73 10.90 11.63
CA ARG A 318 -8.16 11.18 10.25
C ARG A 318 -8.27 9.87 9.44
N SER A 319 -7.27 9.03 9.54
CA SER A 319 -7.26 7.73 8.84
C SER A 319 -8.37 6.81 9.32
N VAL A 320 -8.62 6.74 10.62
CA VAL A 320 -9.72 5.95 11.20
C VAL A 320 -11.07 6.39 10.67
N GLN A 321 -11.33 7.71 10.65
CA GLN A 321 -12.61 8.27 10.18
C GLN A 321 -12.85 7.97 8.69
N ILE A 322 -11.83 8.20 7.84
CA ILE A 322 -11.97 8.05 6.38
C ILE A 322 -12.20 6.60 6.00
N ASN A 323 -11.55 5.67 6.71
CA ASN A 323 -11.59 4.26 6.37
C ASN A 323 -12.69 3.48 7.09
N GLY A 324 -13.31 4.04 8.14
CA GLY A 324 -14.19 3.25 9.00
C GLY A 324 -13.46 2.07 9.64
N VAL A 325 -12.25 2.31 10.18
CA VAL A 325 -11.40 1.26 10.75
C VAL A 325 -12.11 0.53 11.87
N SER A 326 -12.15 -0.79 11.79
CA SER A 326 -12.78 -1.67 12.80
C SER A 326 -11.83 -2.02 13.94
N GLY A 327 -10.55 -2.12 13.65
CA GLY A 327 -9.49 -2.40 14.62
C GLY A 327 -8.11 -2.09 14.03
N LEU A 328 -7.13 -1.95 14.91
CA LEU A 328 -5.74 -1.63 14.56
C LEU A 328 -4.83 -2.84 14.72
N CYS A 329 -3.86 -2.97 13.82
CA CYS A 329 -2.67 -3.77 14.03
C CYS A 329 -1.48 -2.84 14.24
N ILE A 330 -0.94 -2.81 15.45
CA ILE A 330 0.25 -2.02 15.78
C ILE A 330 1.50 -2.83 15.41
N THR A 331 2.33 -2.26 14.56
CA THR A 331 3.58 -2.91 14.10
C THR A 331 4.81 -2.22 14.66
N LYS A 332 5.92 -2.96 14.70
CA LYS A 332 7.23 -2.40 15.09
C LYS A 332 7.28 -1.86 16.53
N LEU A 333 6.52 -2.46 17.45
CA LEU A 333 6.54 -2.07 18.85
C LEU A 333 7.95 -2.24 19.46
N ASP A 334 8.64 -3.30 19.06
CA ASP A 334 10.01 -3.66 19.43
C ASP A 334 11.06 -2.59 19.14
N VAL A 335 10.83 -1.73 18.18
CA VAL A 335 11.75 -0.63 17.83
C VAL A 335 11.81 0.45 18.91
N LEU A 336 10.78 0.56 19.73
CA LEU A 336 10.69 1.51 20.84
C LEU A 336 11.35 0.99 22.13
N ASP A 337 11.83 -0.26 22.17
CA ASP A 337 12.50 -0.82 23.35
C ASP A 337 13.70 0.04 23.75
N GLY A 338 13.82 0.36 25.04
CA GLY A 338 14.90 1.16 25.58
C GLY A 338 14.77 2.67 25.34
N VAL A 339 13.65 3.17 24.84
CA VAL A 339 13.33 4.61 24.82
C VAL A 339 12.68 4.96 26.17
N GLU A 340 13.28 5.90 26.90
CA GLU A 340 12.86 6.22 28.28
C GLU A 340 11.54 6.99 28.32
N ALA A 341 11.34 7.92 27.38
CA ALA A 341 10.13 8.73 27.26
C ALA A 341 9.65 8.76 25.79
N LEU A 342 8.39 8.46 25.59
CA LEU A 342 7.74 8.48 24.29
C LEU A 342 6.84 9.70 24.18
N GLN A 343 6.77 10.31 23.00
CA GLN A 343 5.84 11.39 22.71
C GLN A 343 4.74 10.92 21.77
N VAL A 344 3.50 11.24 22.08
CA VAL A 344 2.33 10.98 21.23
C VAL A 344 1.75 12.31 20.78
N GLY A 345 1.70 12.56 19.47
CA GLY A 345 1.06 13.72 18.89
C GLY A 345 -0.47 13.60 19.01
N VAL A 346 -1.07 14.32 19.98
CA VAL A 346 -2.50 14.24 20.28
C VAL A 346 -3.34 15.33 19.60
N GLY A 347 -2.70 16.26 18.93
CA GLY A 347 -3.30 17.38 18.19
C GLY A 347 -2.23 18.29 17.62
N TYR A 348 -2.67 19.41 17.06
CA TYR A 348 -1.77 20.42 16.52
C TYR A 348 -2.23 21.82 16.93
N ASN A 349 -1.28 22.75 16.98
CA ASN A 349 -1.53 24.18 16.91
C ASN A 349 -1.42 24.60 15.43
N LEU A 350 -2.47 25.14 14.87
CA LEU A 350 -2.53 25.65 13.50
C LEU A 350 -3.04 27.10 13.51
N GLY A 351 -2.13 28.05 13.23
CA GLY A 351 -2.50 29.47 13.24
C GLY A 351 -3.01 30.00 14.60
N GLY A 352 -2.56 29.41 15.71
CA GLY A 352 -2.99 29.76 17.06
C GLY A 352 -4.22 29.00 17.57
N GLU A 353 -4.84 28.17 16.73
CA GLU A 353 -5.97 27.34 17.11
C GLU A 353 -5.54 25.88 17.32
N ARG A 354 -6.05 25.27 18.39
CA ARG A 354 -5.84 23.84 18.64
C ARG A 354 -6.81 23.01 17.81
N ILE A 355 -6.25 22.09 17.01
CA ILE A 355 -7.02 21.09 16.27
C ILE A 355 -6.60 19.69 16.73
N ASP A 356 -7.50 18.71 16.69
CA ASP A 356 -7.30 17.37 17.19
C ASP A 356 -7.23 16.31 16.06
N ILE A 357 -7.18 16.78 14.80
CA ILE A 357 -7.16 15.95 13.60
C ILE A 357 -6.26 16.60 12.55
N LEU A 358 -5.54 15.79 11.76
CA LEU A 358 -4.70 16.30 10.68
C LEU A 358 -5.55 17.02 9.61
N PRO A 359 -5.24 18.28 9.24
CA PRO A 359 -5.96 18.98 8.18
C PRO A 359 -5.68 18.38 6.81
N SER A 360 -6.52 18.68 5.83
CA SER A 360 -6.36 18.25 4.45
C SER A 360 -5.29 19.08 3.72
N GLY A 361 -4.53 18.42 2.85
CA GLY A 361 -3.55 19.06 1.98
C GLY A 361 -2.18 19.30 2.66
N ALA A 362 -1.17 19.54 1.82
CA ALA A 362 0.20 19.67 2.29
C ALA A 362 0.47 20.98 3.02
N ASP A 363 -0.08 22.10 2.55
CA ASP A 363 0.24 23.43 3.10
C ASP A 363 -0.25 23.57 4.53
N ALA A 364 -1.51 23.20 4.79
CA ALA A 364 -2.07 23.22 6.13
C ALA A 364 -1.33 22.23 7.04
N SER A 365 -1.04 21.02 6.55
CA SER A 365 -0.29 20.02 7.31
C SER A 365 1.15 20.45 7.63
N ALA A 366 1.80 21.19 6.72
CA ALA A 366 3.16 21.73 6.93
C ALA A 366 3.20 22.84 7.99
N SER A 367 2.08 23.54 8.18
CA SER A 367 1.94 24.61 9.18
C SER A 367 1.48 24.09 10.57
N CYS A 368 1.29 22.79 10.71
CA CYS A 368 0.90 22.17 11.97
C CYS A 368 2.09 22.06 12.92
N GLU A 369 1.96 22.64 14.11
CA GLU A 369 2.89 22.41 15.23
C GLU A 369 2.31 21.32 16.12
N PRO A 370 2.97 20.15 16.30
CA PRO A 370 2.39 19.05 17.06
C PRO A 370 2.29 19.37 18.56
N ILE A 371 1.18 18.97 19.14
CA ILE A 371 0.94 18.99 20.58
C ILE A 371 1.18 17.59 21.12
N TYR A 372 2.20 17.43 21.93
CA TYR A 372 2.62 16.14 22.45
C TYR A 372 2.07 15.86 23.85
N GLU A 373 1.83 14.59 24.09
CA GLU A 373 1.65 14.00 25.41
C GLU A 373 2.81 13.03 25.66
N GLU A 374 3.53 13.21 26.76
CA GLU A 374 4.62 12.34 27.15
C GLU A 374 4.10 11.09 27.87
N ILE A 375 4.63 9.94 27.47
CA ILE A 375 4.29 8.64 28.05
C ILE A 375 5.59 7.94 28.47
N PRO A 376 5.67 7.37 29.68
CA PRO A 376 6.83 6.60 30.11
C PRO A 376 7.12 5.44 29.17
N GLY A 377 8.34 5.33 28.69
CA GLY A 377 8.80 4.22 27.90
C GLY A 377 9.14 2.98 28.73
N TRP A 378 9.79 2.02 28.11
CA TRP A 378 10.19 0.76 28.78
C TRP A 378 11.58 0.33 28.35
N THR A 379 12.28 -0.35 29.25
CA THR A 379 13.66 -0.84 29.03
C THR A 379 13.72 -2.33 28.68
N GLN A 380 12.68 -3.09 29.03
CA GLN A 380 12.60 -4.52 28.72
C GLN A 380 12.35 -4.75 27.24
N SER A 381 12.92 -5.83 26.69
CA SER A 381 12.66 -6.18 25.30
C SER A 381 11.24 -6.67 25.11
N THR A 382 10.61 -6.19 24.04
CA THR A 382 9.31 -6.69 23.55
C THR A 382 9.47 -7.66 22.38
N VAL A 383 10.68 -7.85 21.87
CA VAL A 383 10.96 -8.73 20.73
C VAL A 383 10.48 -10.15 20.99
N GLY A 384 9.69 -10.69 20.08
CA GLY A 384 9.22 -12.08 20.12
C GLY A 384 8.15 -12.38 21.17
N ILE A 385 7.63 -11.38 21.89
CA ILE A 385 6.51 -11.59 22.82
C ILE A 385 5.24 -11.91 22.04
N THR A 386 4.57 -13.02 22.40
CA THR A 386 3.33 -13.49 21.73
C THR A 386 2.10 -13.40 22.63
N ARG A 387 2.23 -13.00 23.89
CA ARG A 387 1.13 -12.85 24.84
C ARG A 387 1.08 -11.43 25.39
N TYR A 388 -0.08 -10.80 25.34
CA TYR A 388 -0.27 -9.40 25.80
C TYR A 388 0.13 -9.17 27.26
N GLY A 389 -0.14 -10.16 28.12
CA GLY A 389 0.21 -10.08 29.55
C GLY A 389 1.71 -10.01 29.83
N ASP A 390 2.53 -10.53 28.92
CA ASP A 390 3.98 -10.59 29.05
C ASP A 390 4.67 -9.28 28.58
N LEU A 391 3.93 -8.39 27.92
CA LEU A 391 4.44 -7.05 27.56
C LEU A 391 4.75 -6.22 28.83
N PRO A 392 5.79 -5.38 28.81
CA PRO A 392 6.04 -4.40 29.86
C PRO A 392 4.79 -3.55 30.15
N ALA A 393 4.60 -3.17 31.41
CA ALA A 393 3.42 -2.39 31.81
C ALA A 393 3.29 -1.07 31.00
N ASN A 394 4.42 -0.36 30.79
CA ASN A 394 4.43 0.88 30.03
C ASN A 394 4.13 0.65 28.54
N ALA A 395 4.57 -0.48 27.94
CA ALA A 395 4.20 -0.84 26.57
C ALA A 395 2.68 -1.07 26.45
N ARG A 396 2.05 -1.76 27.42
CA ARG A 396 0.59 -1.91 27.47
C ARG A 396 -0.12 -0.57 27.67
N ASN A 397 0.41 0.32 28.50
CA ASN A 397 -0.14 1.66 28.70
C ASN A 397 -0.06 2.50 27.41
N TYR A 398 1.05 2.39 26.67
CA TYR A 398 1.21 3.03 25.37
C TYR A 398 0.14 2.56 24.36
N LEU A 399 -0.06 1.25 24.24
CA LEU A 399 -1.09 0.67 23.37
C LEU A 399 -2.50 1.12 23.77
N LYS A 400 -2.83 1.12 25.07
CA LYS A 400 -4.10 1.64 25.56
C LYS A 400 -4.30 3.13 25.26
N ARG A 401 -3.20 3.92 25.35
CA ARG A 401 -3.28 5.34 25.02
C ARG A 401 -3.58 5.58 23.54
N ILE A 402 -3.01 4.74 22.65
CA ILE A 402 -3.33 4.75 21.22
C ILE A 402 -4.83 4.45 21.02
N GLU A 403 -5.38 3.41 21.62
CA GLU A 403 -6.80 3.08 21.54
C GLU A 403 -7.70 4.25 21.98
N GLN A 404 -7.39 4.85 23.13
CA GLN A 404 -8.13 6.00 23.66
C GLN A 404 -8.05 7.21 22.75
N ALA A 405 -6.87 7.49 22.17
CA ALA A 405 -6.66 8.61 21.29
C ALA A 405 -7.42 8.48 19.97
N CYS A 406 -7.50 7.27 19.42
CA CYS A 406 -8.04 7.01 18.08
C CYS A 406 -9.48 6.50 18.09
N GLY A 407 -9.99 6.05 19.24
CA GLY A 407 -11.36 5.58 19.42
C GLY A 407 -11.65 4.21 18.80
N VAL A 408 -10.59 3.44 18.47
CA VAL A 408 -10.69 2.08 17.92
C VAL A 408 -9.74 1.14 18.66
N PRO A 409 -10.13 -0.14 18.85
CA PRO A 409 -9.32 -1.10 19.58
C PRO A 409 -8.07 -1.54 18.80
N VAL A 410 -7.05 -1.96 19.54
CA VAL A 410 -5.90 -2.68 19.01
C VAL A 410 -6.24 -4.17 19.02
N ASP A 411 -6.28 -4.78 17.85
CA ASP A 411 -6.61 -6.19 17.66
C ASP A 411 -5.37 -7.07 17.56
N MET A 412 -4.30 -6.51 16.98
CA MET A 412 -3.05 -7.23 16.74
C MET A 412 -1.85 -6.36 17.08
N ILE A 413 -0.77 -6.98 17.53
CA ILE A 413 0.48 -6.30 17.84
C ILE A 413 1.63 -7.13 17.29
N SER A 414 2.45 -6.54 16.42
CA SER A 414 3.66 -7.17 15.90
C SER A 414 4.86 -6.74 16.75
N THR A 415 5.52 -7.71 17.32
CA THR A 415 6.66 -7.56 18.25
C THR A 415 8.01 -7.94 17.64
N GLY A 416 8.04 -8.21 16.33
CA GLY A 416 9.27 -8.54 15.60
C GLY A 416 9.00 -8.83 14.13
N PRO A 417 10.04 -9.15 13.34
CA PRO A 417 9.94 -9.34 11.90
C PRO A 417 9.29 -10.66 11.48
N ASP A 418 9.37 -11.70 12.32
CA ASP A 418 8.79 -13.01 12.02
C ASP A 418 7.26 -12.95 12.13
N ARG A 419 6.56 -13.77 11.31
CA ARG A 419 5.11 -13.84 11.31
C ARG A 419 4.54 -14.31 12.65
N ASP A 420 5.25 -15.20 13.33
CA ASP A 420 4.84 -15.79 14.61
C ASP A 420 5.06 -14.83 15.79
N GLU A 421 5.86 -13.79 15.62
CA GLU A 421 6.06 -12.70 16.58
C GLU A 421 4.89 -11.70 16.54
N THR A 422 3.68 -12.23 16.78
CA THR A 422 2.44 -11.47 16.70
C THR A 422 1.51 -11.83 17.86
N ILE A 423 1.05 -10.82 18.60
CA ILE A 423 -0.01 -10.95 19.60
C ILE A 423 -1.34 -10.72 18.91
N VAL A 424 -2.29 -11.62 19.09
CA VAL A 424 -3.66 -11.48 18.58
C VAL A 424 -4.62 -11.35 19.76
N LEU A 425 -5.25 -10.20 19.88
CA LEU A 425 -6.26 -9.90 20.90
C LEU A 425 -7.66 -10.18 20.37
N ARG A 426 -7.88 -9.88 19.08
CA ARG A 426 -9.12 -10.16 18.37
C ARG A 426 -8.80 -10.51 16.92
N HIS A 427 -9.38 -11.61 16.44
CA HIS A 427 -9.11 -12.09 15.10
C HIS A 427 -10.03 -11.42 14.08
N PRO A 428 -9.50 -10.71 13.03
CA PRO A 428 -10.33 -9.94 12.09
C PRO A 428 -11.36 -10.76 11.30
N PHE A 429 -11.14 -12.06 11.09
CA PHE A 429 -12.09 -12.96 10.42
C PHE A 429 -13.14 -13.58 11.38
N GLU A 430 -12.91 -13.51 12.69
CA GLU A 430 -13.84 -13.98 13.69
C GLU A 430 -14.73 -12.82 14.09
N ARG A 431 -16.00 -12.89 13.72
CA ARG A 431 -16.99 -11.91 14.19
C ARG A 431 -17.34 -12.23 15.63
N ALA A 432 -17.32 -11.20 16.48
CA ALA A 432 -17.91 -11.27 17.82
C ALA A 432 -19.44 -11.53 17.74
#